data_42a5f8032123a87254e8fcd588139a89
#
_entry.id   42a5f8032123a87254e8fcd588139a89
#
_cell.length_a   1.000
_cell.length_b   1.000
_cell.length_c   1.000
_cell.angle_alpha   90.00
_cell.angle_beta   90.00
_cell.angle_gamma   90.00
#
_symmetry.space_group_name_H-M   'P 1'
#
loop_
_entity.id
_entity.type
_entity.pdbx_description
1 polymer ?
#
loop_
_entity_poly.entity_id
_entity_poly.type
_entity_poly.pdbx_seq_one_letter_code
_entity_poly.pdbx_strand_id
1 'polypeptide(L)'
;MLEEGHLLIILHQLPEPDQHQRKAALFWRNPEGDWKTNIKGMGLAALAEHLRSFDDKLTALEQAENLANTATEYHAVLEQIAPVLRSSRGLHRAMQQAREMLKTEREIINLRDQAAAIERNAELLLQDAQFGLNFTVARQAEAQAATARQMAATAHRLNLLAALFLPLTALASVFGMEIHSKLPDTPVNFWLICLGGIVMGLVVMSLLKKES
;
A
#
# COMPACT_ATOMS: atom_id res chain seq x y z
N MET A 1 -24.36 30.27 -3.22
CA MET A 1 -25.61 30.88 -2.73
C MET A 1 -25.79 32.17 -3.48
N LEU A 2 -26.91 32.38 -4.12
CA LEU A 2 -27.23 33.62 -4.86
C LEU A 2 -28.47 34.25 -4.21
N GLU A 3 -28.37 35.50 -3.78
CA GLU A 3 -29.43 36.25 -3.15
C GLU A 3 -29.31 37.73 -3.56
N GLU A 4 -30.39 38.33 -4.06
CA GLU A 4 -30.42 39.72 -4.52
C GLU A 4 -29.31 40.12 -5.50
N GLY A 5 -28.84 39.20 -6.35
CA GLY A 5 -27.73 39.41 -7.28
C GLY A 5 -26.33 39.23 -6.68
N HIS A 6 -26.22 38.95 -5.37
CA HIS A 6 -24.97 38.61 -4.73
C HIS A 6 -24.69 37.11 -4.85
N LEU A 7 -23.46 36.74 -5.22
CA LEU A 7 -22.99 35.34 -5.25
C LEU A 7 -21.90 35.14 -4.19
N LEU A 8 -22.11 34.14 -3.33
CA LEU A 8 -21.08 33.67 -2.40
C LEU A 8 -20.66 32.26 -2.77
N ILE A 9 -19.36 32.07 -3.05
CA ILE A 9 -18.71 30.78 -3.26
C ILE A 9 -17.86 30.48 -2.03
N ILE A 10 -18.11 29.31 -1.42
CA ILE A 10 -17.37 28.84 -0.24
C ILE A 10 -16.59 27.60 -0.68
N LEU A 11 -15.27 27.70 -0.64
CA LEU A 11 -14.33 26.62 -0.98
C LEU A 11 -13.49 26.24 0.24
N HIS A 12 -12.90 25.07 0.18
CA HIS A 12 -11.85 24.70 1.13
C HIS A 12 -10.49 25.19 0.59
N GLN A 13 -9.65 25.69 1.47
CA GLN A 13 -8.24 25.88 1.15
C GLN A 13 -7.57 24.53 0.93
N LEU A 14 -6.44 24.52 0.22
CA LEU A 14 -5.65 23.32 -0.01
C LEU A 14 -5.31 22.64 1.33
N PRO A 15 -5.58 21.34 1.49
CA PRO A 15 -5.26 20.61 2.73
C PRO A 15 -3.74 20.58 2.98
N GLU A 16 -3.33 20.94 4.19
CA GLU A 16 -1.96 20.75 4.67
C GLU A 16 -1.87 19.50 5.55
N PRO A 17 -0.75 18.75 5.56
CA PRO A 17 -0.65 17.45 6.20
C PRO A 17 -1.01 17.43 7.69
N ASP A 18 -0.76 18.52 8.44
CA ASP A 18 -0.95 18.59 9.90
C ASP A 18 -2.15 19.42 10.34
N GLN A 19 -3.01 19.85 9.42
CA GLN A 19 -4.15 20.69 9.78
C GLN A 19 -5.41 19.87 10.05
N HIS A 20 -5.79 19.74 11.32
CA HIS A 20 -7.07 19.15 11.74
C HIS A 20 -8.28 20.05 11.44
N GLN A 21 -8.08 21.35 11.23
CA GLN A 21 -9.14 22.31 10.91
C GLN A 21 -9.07 22.76 9.46
N ARG A 22 -10.17 22.60 8.74
CA ARG A 22 -10.29 23.07 7.35
C ARG A 22 -10.51 24.57 7.34
N LYS A 23 -9.63 25.29 6.67
CA LYS A 23 -9.79 26.71 6.42
C LYS A 23 -10.69 26.92 5.20
N ALA A 24 -11.62 27.90 5.29
CA ALA A 24 -12.47 28.28 4.17
C ALA A 24 -11.83 29.39 3.36
N ALA A 25 -11.95 29.27 2.04
CA ALA A 25 -11.72 30.34 1.07
C ALA A 25 -13.09 30.87 0.62
N LEU A 26 -13.34 32.12 0.85
CA LEU A 26 -14.62 32.80 0.55
C LEU A 26 -14.42 33.71 -0.66
N PHE A 27 -15.29 33.61 -1.63
CA PHE A 27 -15.35 34.47 -2.81
C PHE A 27 -16.76 35.04 -2.92
N TRP A 28 -16.85 36.35 -2.79
CA TRP A 28 -18.11 37.06 -2.84
C TRP A 28 -18.13 38.02 -4.05
N ARG A 29 -19.20 37.95 -4.85
CA ARG A 29 -19.46 38.81 -5.97
C ARG A 29 -20.68 39.69 -5.68
N ASN A 30 -20.56 40.98 -5.89
CA ASN A 30 -21.67 41.93 -5.78
C ASN A 30 -22.52 41.93 -7.08
N PRO A 31 -23.69 42.58 -7.09
CA PRO A 31 -24.53 42.71 -8.29
C PRO A 31 -23.84 43.49 -9.43
N GLU A 32 -22.91 44.40 -9.10
CA GLU A 32 -22.14 45.21 -10.06
C GLU A 32 -21.04 44.37 -10.76
N GLY A 33 -20.75 43.17 -10.27
CA GLY A 33 -19.75 42.27 -10.86
C GLY A 33 -18.40 42.27 -10.15
N ASP A 34 -18.21 43.06 -9.06
CA ASP A 34 -16.96 43.11 -8.33
C ASP A 34 -16.80 41.88 -7.41
N TRP A 35 -15.59 41.35 -7.33
CA TRP A 35 -15.23 40.22 -6.54
C TRP A 35 -14.38 40.60 -5.32
N LYS A 36 -14.74 40.06 -4.15
CA LYS A 36 -13.95 40.14 -2.91
C LYS A 36 -13.66 38.74 -2.35
N THR A 37 -12.55 38.60 -1.64
CA THR A 37 -12.11 37.34 -1.06
C THR A 37 -11.45 37.54 0.29
N ASN A 38 -11.43 36.48 1.13
CA ASN A 38 -10.72 36.45 2.41
C ASN A 38 -9.30 35.90 2.30
N ILE A 39 -8.87 35.45 1.09
CA ILE A 39 -7.52 34.95 0.83
C ILE A 39 -6.70 36.00 0.07
N LYS A 40 -5.39 35.74 -0.10
CA LYS A 40 -4.50 36.65 -0.85
C LYS A 40 -4.93 36.75 -2.31
N GLY A 41 -4.85 37.98 -2.86
CA GLY A 41 -5.22 38.27 -4.23
C GLY A 41 -6.49 39.13 -4.32
N MET A 42 -6.84 39.54 -5.53
CA MET A 42 -8.03 40.34 -5.80
C MET A 42 -8.90 39.70 -6.87
N GLY A 43 -10.20 39.82 -6.68
CA GLY A 43 -11.20 39.46 -7.69
C GLY A 43 -11.15 37.99 -8.10
N LEU A 44 -11.51 37.76 -9.37
CA LEU A 44 -11.54 36.44 -9.97
C LEU A 44 -10.17 35.82 -10.17
N ALA A 45 -9.12 36.64 -10.25
CA ALA A 45 -7.72 36.19 -10.31
C ALA A 45 -7.30 35.40 -9.04
N ALA A 46 -7.80 35.79 -7.87
CA ALA A 46 -7.57 35.06 -6.63
C ALA A 46 -8.23 33.67 -6.64
N LEU A 47 -9.39 33.52 -7.29
CA LEU A 47 -10.04 32.23 -7.49
C LEU A 47 -9.25 31.35 -8.48
N ALA A 48 -8.75 31.92 -9.57
CA ALA A 48 -7.89 31.20 -10.51
C ALA A 48 -6.59 30.72 -9.85
N GLU A 49 -5.96 31.57 -9.03
CA GLU A 49 -4.76 31.20 -8.28
C GLU A 49 -5.04 30.10 -7.24
N HIS A 50 -6.22 30.14 -6.60
CA HIS A 50 -6.66 29.10 -5.70
C HIS A 50 -6.80 27.75 -6.42
N LEU A 51 -7.38 27.70 -7.62
CA LEU A 51 -7.45 26.48 -8.43
C LEU A 51 -6.04 26.00 -8.84
N ARG A 52 -5.17 26.93 -9.25
CA ARG A 52 -3.79 26.61 -9.62
C ARG A 52 -3.03 25.96 -8.46
N SER A 53 -3.24 26.39 -7.22
CA SER A 53 -2.61 25.77 -6.05
C SER A 53 -2.96 24.28 -5.89
N PHE A 54 -4.15 23.84 -6.30
CA PHE A 54 -4.52 22.42 -6.33
C PHE A 54 -3.79 21.67 -7.45
N ASP A 55 -3.68 22.28 -8.62
CA ASP A 55 -2.98 21.69 -9.77
C ASP A 55 -1.48 21.51 -9.48
N ASP A 56 -0.84 22.52 -8.91
CA ASP A 56 0.55 22.44 -8.46
C ASP A 56 0.76 21.34 -7.42
N LYS A 57 -0.17 21.18 -6.46
CA LYS A 57 -0.10 20.12 -5.46
C LYS A 57 -0.27 18.73 -6.10
N LEU A 58 -1.17 18.59 -7.05
CA LEU A 58 -1.37 17.32 -7.78
C LEU A 58 -0.12 16.96 -8.59
N THR A 59 0.49 17.93 -9.28
CA THR A 59 1.74 17.74 -10.01
C THR A 59 2.87 17.27 -9.09
N ALA A 60 2.99 17.86 -7.89
CA ALA A 60 3.98 17.42 -6.91
C ALA A 60 3.71 16.00 -6.39
N LEU A 61 2.44 15.62 -6.20
CA LEU A 61 2.05 14.29 -5.77
C LEU A 61 2.24 13.24 -6.87
N GLU A 62 2.01 13.59 -8.13
CA GLU A 62 2.30 12.76 -9.30
C GLU A 62 3.80 12.46 -9.42
N GLN A 63 4.64 13.48 -9.22
CA GLN A 63 6.09 13.27 -9.16
C GLN A 63 6.50 12.33 -8.02
N ALA A 64 5.89 12.47 -6.85
CA ALA A 64 6.15 11.59 -5.72
C ALA A 64 5.69 10.14 -5.99
N GLU A 65 4.54 9.97 -6.66
CA GLU A 65 4.03 8.67 -7.11
C GLU A 65 4.96 8.00 -8.11
N ASN A 66 5.41 8.73 -9.13
CA ASN A 66 6.33 8.25 -10.16
C ASN A 66 7.70 7.80 -9.58
N LEU A 67 8.12 8.37 -8.45
CA LEU A 67 9.37 8.00 -7.77
C LEU A 67 9.18 6.89 -6.73
N ALA A 68 7.94 6.58 -6.36
CA ALA A 68 7.63 5.58 -5.33
C ALA A 68 7.97 4.17 -5.83
N ASN A 69 8.69 3.41 -5.00
CA ASN A 69 9.11 2.04 -5.28
C ASN A 69 8.77 1.07 -4.15
N THR A 70 8.32 1.60 -3.01
CA THR A 70 7.98 0.82 -1.82
C THR A 70 6.52 1.04 -1.41
N ALA A 71 5.95 0.05 -0.72
CA ALA A 71 4.59 0.15 -0.20
C ALA A 71 4.40 1.37 0.73
N THR A 72 5.42 1.71 1.51
CA THR A 72 5.41 2.86 2.43
C THR A 72 5.35 4.18 1.67
N GLU A 73 6.10 4.31 0.57
CA GLU A 73 6.10 5.51 -0.27
C GLU A 73 4.74 5.71 -0.96
N TYR A 74 4.17 4.66 -1.55
CA TYR A 74 2.82 4.72 -2.11
C TYR A 74 1.76 5.07 -1.06
N HIS A 75 1.87 4.52 0.15
CA HIS A 75 0.96 4.85 1.24
C HIS A 75 1.05 6.33 1.63
N ALA A 76 2.26 6.89 1.72
CA ALA A 76 2.47 8.32 2.01
C ALA A 76 1.85 9.24 0.94
N VAL A 77 1.89 8.84 -0.34
CA VAL A 77 1.23 9.54 -1.44
C VAL A 77 -0.29 9.44 -1.28
N LEU A 78 -0.83 8.25 -1.01
CA LEU A 78 -2.28 8.03 -0.82
C LEU A 78 -2.86 8.84 0.35
N GLU A 79 -2.14 8.97 1.45
CA GLU A 79 -2.56 9.79 2.59
C GLU A 79 -2.72 11.26 2.22
N GLN A 80 -1.88 11.77 1.31
CA GLN A 80 -1.94 13.15 0.85
C GLN A 80 -2.98 13.37 -0.26
N ILE A 81 -3.16 12.42 -1.18
CA ILE A 81 -4.13 12.53 -2.28
C ILE A 81 -5.57 12.54 -1.75
N ALA A 82 -5.91 11.68 -0.79
CA ALA A 82 -7.28 11.49 -0.33
C ALA A 82 -7.96 12.79 0.17
N PRO A 83 -7.32 13.65 0.98
CA PRO A 83 -7.90 14.94 1.36
C PRO A 83 -7.95 15.94 0.18
N VAL A 84 -6.99 15.93 -0.73
CA VAL A 84 -6.97 16.78 -1.93
C VAL A 84 -8.15 16.43 -2.84
N LEU A 85 -8.37 15.15 -3.14
CA LEU A 85 -9.51 14.67 -3.92
C LEU A 85 -10.86 15.08 -3.29
N ARG A 86 -10.98 14.94 -1.97
CA ARG A 86 -12.21 15.35 -1.27
C ARG A 86 -12.49 16.84 -1.39
N SER A 87 -11.44 17.65 -1.36
CA SER A 87 -11.54 19.10 -1.53
C SER A 87 -11.80 19.50 -2.97
N SER A 88 -11.18 18.82 -3.96
CA SER A 88 -11.39 19.09 -5.39
C SER A 88 -12.82 18.76 -5.85
N ARG A 89 -13.43 17.70 -5.30
CA ARG A 89 -14.86 17.41 -5.53
C ARG A 89 -15.76 18.54 -5.03
N GLY A 90 -15.45 19.10 -3.86
CA GLY A 90 -16.14 20.27 -3.33
C GLY A 90 -15.96 21.50 -4.20
N LEU A 91 -14.73 21.73 -4.66
CA LEU A 91 -14.35 22.80 -5.57
C LEU A 91 -15.13 22.72 -6.88
N HIS A 92 -15.10 21.59 -7.58
CA HIS A 92 -15.83 21.39 -8.84
C HIS A 92 -17.33 21.57 -8.66
N ARG A 93 -17.93 21.00 -7.61
CA ARG A 93 -19.37 21.16 -7.33
C ARG A 93 -19.75 22.62 -7.11
N ALA A 94 -18.98 23.38 -6.35
CA ALA A 94 -19.22 24.80 -6.10
C ALA A 94 -19.08 25.62 -7.38
N MET A 95 -18.08 25.32 -8.22
CA MET A 95 -17.88 25.99 -9.50
C MET A 95 -18.99 25.65 -10.51
N GLN A 96 -19.50 24.42 -10.50
CA GLN A 96 -20.65 24.03 -11.32
C GLN A 96 -21.90 24.83 -10.92
N GLN A 97 -22.17 24.97 -9.63
CA GLN A 97 -23.27 25.78 -9.13
C GLN A 97 -23.09 27.27 -9.49
N ALA A 98 -21.88 27.81 -9.36
CA ALA A 98 -21.61 29.18 -9.74
C ALA A 98 -21.87 29.41 -11.24
N ARG A 99 -21.47 28.48 -12.11
CA ARG A 99 -21.76 28.52 -13.55
C ARG A 99 -23.26 28.52 -13.86
N GLU A 100 -24.05 27.73 -13.14
CA GLU A 100 -25.50 27.69 -13.34
C GLU A 100 -26.19 29.03 -13.01
N MET A 101 -25.60 29.75 -12.05
CA MET A 101 -26.06 31.08 -11.63
C MET A 101 -25.56 32.20 -12.55
N LEU A 102 -24.32 32.09 -13.07
CA LEU A 102 -23.64 33.06 -13.92
C LEU A 102 -23.40 32.50 -15.33
N LYS A 103 -24.48 32.20 -16.06
CA LYS A 103 -24.43 31.45 -17.33
C LYS A 103 -23.66 32.16 -18.46
N THR A 104 -23.51 33.46 -18.40
CA THR A 104 -22.88 34.29 -19.44
C THR A 104 -21.43 34.64 -19.16
N GLU A 105 -20.94 34.41 -17.95
CA GLU A 105 -19.56 34.74 -17.58
C GLU A 105 -18.57 33.66 -18.04
N ARG A 106 -17.85 33.98 -19.12
CA ARG A 106 -16.90 33.07 -19.76
C ARG A 106 -15.78 32.62 -18.81
N GLU A 107 -15.34 33.50 -17.91
CA GLU A 107 -14.29 33.18 -16.94
C GLU A 107 -14.73 32.13 -15.94
N ILE A 108 -15.97 32.18 -15.46
CA ILE A 108 -16.56 31.18 -14.57
C ILE A 108 -16.67 29.80 -15.26
N ILE A 109 -16.98 29.80 -16.58
CA ILE A 109 -17.01 28.56 -17.36
C ILE A 109 -15.62 27.93 -17.42
N ASN A 110 -14.57 28.72 -17.70
CA ASN A 110 -13.20 28.25 -17.77
C ASN A 110 -12.72 27.70 -16.40
N LEU A 111 -13.03 28.41 -15.31
CA LEU A 111 -12.67 27.99 -13.96
C LEU A 111 -13.41 26.72 -13.54
N ARG A 112 -14.66 26.53 -13.97
CA ARG A 112 -15.39 25.29 -13.73
C ARG A 112 -14.76 24.12 -14.49
N ASP A 113 -14.33 24.32 -15.73
CA ASP A 113 -13.67 23.30 -16.54
C ASP A 113 -12.30 22.91 -15.93
N GLN A 114 -11.56 23.91 -15.44
CA GLN A 114 -10.33 23.69 -14.69
C GLN A 114 -10.58 22.90 -13.38
N ALA A 115 -11.62 23.24 -12.62
CA ALA A 115 -11.98 22.52 -11.41
C ALA A 115 -12.38 21.05 -11.69
N ALA A 116 -13.06 20.79 -12.82
CA ALA A 116 -13.39 19.46 -13.27
C ALA A 116 -12.13 18.64 -13.66
N ALA A 117 -11.14 19.30 -14.31
CA ALA A 117 -9.87 18.67 -14.64
C ALA A 117 -9.07 18.32 -13.38
N ILE A 118 -9.02 19.22 -12.39
CA ILE A 118 -8.37 18.99 -11.09
C ILE A 118 -8.98 17.78 -10.37
N GLU A 119 -10.32 17.68 -10.30
CA GLU A 119 -11.00 16.54 -9.69
C GLU A 119 -10.62 15.24 -10.40
N ARG A 120 -10.68 15.23 -11.73
CA ARG A 120 -10.36 14.06 -12.54
C ARG A 120 -8.91 13.62 -12.37
N ASN A 121 -7.97 14.57 -12.39
CA ASN A 121 -6.55 14.28 -12.18
C ASN A 121 -6.30 13.70 -10.79
N ALA A 122 -6.95 14.23 -9.75
CA ALA A 122 -6.87 13.69 -8.40
C ALA A 122 -7.43 12.25 -8.29
N GLU A 123 -8.51 11.94 -9.01
CA GLU A 123 -9.08 10.59 -9.07
C GLU A 123 -8.15 9.60 -9.77
N LEU A 124 -7.58 9.98 -10.91
CA LEU A 124 -6.63 9.16 -11.65
C LEU A 124 -5.38 8.88 -10.81
N LEU A 125 -4.80 9.93 -10.23
CA LEU A 125 -3.61 9.78 -9.39
C LEU A 125 -3.85 8.91 -8.15
N LEU A 126 -5.05 8.98 -7.54
CA LEU A 126 -5.43 8.07 -6.46
C LEU A 126 -5.46 6.61 -6.94
N GLN A 127 -6.03 6.35 -8.12
CA GLN A 127 -6.09 5.01 -8.70
C GLN A 127 -4.69 4.48 -9.03
N ASP A 128 -3.84 5.29 -9.65
CA ASP A 128 -2.48 4.91 -10.02
C ASP A 128 -1.64 4.57 -8.78
N ALA A 129 -1.71 5.40 -7.74
CA ALA A 129 -1.03 5.12 -6.47
C ALA A 129 -1.57 3.85 -5.78
N GLN A 130 -2.89 3.56 -5.86
CA GLN A 130 -3.47 2.31 -5.36
C GLN A 130 -2.99 1.10 -6.15
N PHE A 131 -2.91 1.20 -7.48
CA PHE A 131 -2.36 0.13 -8.32
C PHE A 131 -0.89 -0.11 -8.04
N GLY A 132 -0.08 0.96 -7.91
CA GLY A 132 1.33 0.87 -7.54
C GLY A 132 1.54 0.18 -6.18
N LEU A 133 0.75 0.56 -5.18
CA LEU A 133 0.77 -0.09 -3.86
C LEU A 133 0.44 -1.57 -3.96
N ASN A 134 -0.67 -1.92 -4.63
CA ASN A 134 -1.12 -3.31 -4.76
C ASN A 134 -0.09 -4.16 -5.52
N PHE A 135 0.49 -3.62 -6.59
CA PHE A 135 1.54 -4.29 -7.35
C PHE A 135 2.78 -4.56 -6.49
N THR A 136 3.21 -3.56 -5.73
CA THR A 136 4.40 -3.66 -4.85
C THR A 136 4.18 -4.70 -3.75
N VAL A 137 2.99 -4.71 -3.12
CA VAL A 137 2.62 -5.70 -2.10
C VAL A 137 2.56 -7.12 -2.69
N ALA A 138 1.95 -7.27 -3.87
CA ALA A 138 1.87 -8.57 -4.55
C ALA A 138 3.27 -9.11 -4.91
N ARG A 139 4.15 -8.26 -5.43
CA ARG A 139 5.54 -8.61 -5.73
C ARG A 139 6.34 -9.04 -4.49
N GLN A 140 6.15 -8.35 -3.37
CA GLN A 140 6.78 -8.73 -2.11
C GLN A 140 6.26 -10.08 -1.60
N ALA A 141 4.95 -10.31 -1.68
CA ALA A 141 4.33 -11.59 -1.29
C ALA A 141 4.85 -12.75 -2.15
N GLU A 142 5.02 -12.55 -3.46
CA GLU A 142 5.59 -13.54 -4.37
C GLU A 142 7.04 -13.88 -4.01
N ALA A 143 7.87 -12.86 -3.75
CA ALA A 143 9.24 -13.05 -3.32
C ALA A 143 9.34 -13.81 -1.98
N GLN A 144 8.47 -13.48 -1.02
CA GLN A 144 8.39 -14.20 0.26
C GLN A 144 7.95 -15.65 0.07
N ALA A 145 6.97 -15.90 -0.81
CA ALA A 145 6.51 -17.26 -1.11
C ALA A 145 7.62 -18.10 -1.76
N ALA A 146 8.43 -17.51 -2.66
CA ALA A 146 9.57 -18.19 -3.25
C ALA A 146 10.62 -18.57 -2.19
N THR A 147 10.96 -17.65 -1.30
CA THR A 147 11.87 -17.90 -0.18
C THR A 147 11.34 -18.97 0.77
N ALA A 148 10.05 -18.91 1.11
CA ALA A 148 9.42 -19.90 1.97
C ALA A 148 9.44 -21.30 1.37
N ARG A 149 9.23 -21.44 0.05
CA ARG A 149 9.36 -22.73 -0.67
C ARG A 149 10.79 -23.29 -0.59
N GLN A 150 11.81 -22.44 -0.76
CA GLN A 150 13.21 -22.87 -0.62
C GLN A 150 13.53 -23.33 0.82
N MET A 151 13.06 -22.58 1.82
CA MET A 151 13.23 -22.95 3.23
C MET A 151 12.54 -24.26 3.55
N ALA A 152 11.30 -24.47 3.07
CA ALA A 152 10.57 -25.72 3.24
C ALA A 152 11.28 -26.91 2.60
N ALA A 153 11.83 -26.76 1.39
CA ALA A 153 12.59 -27.80 0.73
C ALA A 153 13.89 -28.14 1.50
N THR A 154 14.57 -27.14 2.04
CA THR A 154 15.77 -27.36 2.88
C THR A 154 15.42 -28.03 4.20
N ALA A 155 14.37 -27.57 4.87
CA ALA A 155 13.88 -28.20 6.10
C ALA A 155 13.47 -29.66 5.88
N HIS A 156 12.79 -29.95 4.75
CA HIS A 156 12.43 -31.32 4.39
C HIS A 156 13.67 -32.22 4.24
N ARG A 157 14.72 -31.76 3.57
CA ARG A 157 15.99 -32.49 3.43
C ARG A 157 16.64 -32.74 4.79
N LEU A 158 16.68 -31.73 5.66
CA LEU A 158 17.23 -31.88 7.01
C LEU A 158 16.41 -32.86 7.86
N ASN A 159 15.08 -32.84 7.76
CA ASN A 159 14.22 -33.77 8.44
C ASN A 159 14.43 -35.22 7.96
N LEU A 160 14.65 -35.44 6.66
CA LEU A 160 15.00 -36.77 6.14
C LEU A 160 16.34 -37.28 6.68
N LEU A 161 17.37 -36.40 6.75
CA LEU A 161 18.64 -36.74 7.36
C LEU A 161 18.47 -37.07 8.86
N ALA A 162 17.74 -36.26 9.61
CA ALA A 162 17.46 -36.47 11.01
C ALA A 162 16.72 -37.82 11.23
N ALA A 163 15.72 -38.12 10.40
CA ALA A 163 14.95 -39.38 10.47
C ALA A 163 15.86 -40.62 10.24
N LEU A 164 16.91 -40.46 9.43
CA LEU A 164 17.89 -41.54 9.22
C LEU A 164 18.88 -41.66 10.37
N PHE A 165 19.43 -40.53 10.84
CA PHE A 165 20.52 -40.55 11.83
C PHE A 165 20.04 -40.71 13.29
N LEU A 166 18.86 -40.20 13.65
CA LEU A 166 18.34 -40.25 15.01
C LEU A 166 18.17 -41.73 15.53
N PRO A 167 17.57 -42.66 14.81
CA PRO A 167 17.49 -44.05 15.27
C PRO A 167 18.86 -44.70 15.39
N LEU A 168 19.77 -44.42 14.43
CA LEU A 168 21.11 -44.97 14.45
C LEU A 168 21.92 -44.45 15.67
N THR A 169 21.80 -43.17 15.95
CA THR A 169 22.47 -42.54 17.09
C THR A 169 21.91 -43.06 18.42
N ALA A 170 20.57 -43.24 18.51
CA ALA A 170 19.95 -43.78 19.70
C ALA A 170 20.42 -45.21 19.99
N LEU A 171 20.48 -46.05 18.94
CA LEU A 171 21.02 -47.42 19.09
C LEU A 171 22.48 -47.41 19.50
N ALA A 172 23.32 -46.61 18.81
CA ALA A 172 24.74 -46.50 19.15
C ALA A 172 24.95 -46.00 20.58
N SER A 173 24.15 -45.06 21.08
CA SER A 173 24.17 -44.58 22.45
C SER A 173 23.81 -45.65 23.48
N VAL A 174 22.76 -46.41 23.23
CA VAL A 174 22.33 -47.51 24.13
C VAL A 174 23.40 -48.60 24.22
N PHE A 175 24.00 -48.96 23.09
CA PHE A 175 25.07 -49.98 23.09
C PHE A 175 26.44 -49.46 23.48
N GLY A 176 26.67 -48.15 23.41
CA GLY A 176 27.90 -47.47 23.90
C GLY A 176 27.89 -47.24 25.42
N MET A 177 26.73 -47.33 26.09
CA MET A 177 26.68 -47.38 27.53
C MET A 177 27.20 -48.79 27.96
N GLU A 178 28.18 -48.83 28.87
CA GLU A 178 28.78 -50.07 29.42
C GLU A 178 27.80 -50.86 30.27
N ILE A 179 26.68 -51.29 29.67
CA ILE A 179 25.79 -52.28 30.23
C ILE A 179 26.36 -53.63 29.82
N HIS A 180 26.64 -54.48 30.73
CA HIS A 180 27.02 -55.90 30.54
C HIS A 180 25.97 -56.59 29.65
N SER A 181 26.03 -56.37 28.34
CA SER A 181 25.27 -57.08 27.36
C SER A 181 25.85 -58.47 27.26
N LYS A 182 25.07 -59.47 27.57
CA LYS A 182 25.45 -60.89 27.38
C LYS A 182 25.61 -61.30 25.92
N LEU A 183 25.68 -60.33 25.01
CA LEU A 183 25.90 -60.53 23.58
C LEU A 183 27.39 -60.78 23.35
N PRO A 184 27.78 -61.89 22.71
CA PRO A 184 29.17 -62.19 22.39
C PRO A 184 29.73 -61.08 21.46
N ASP A 185 30.95 -60.62 21.73
CA ASP A 185 31.71 -59.66 20.92
C ASP A 185 32.10 -60.26 19.56
N THR A 186 31.10 -60.41 18.69
CA THR A 186 31.31 -60.83 17.32
C THR A 186 31.05 -59.69 16.34
N PRO A 187 31.86 -59.53 15.29
CA PRO A 187 31.65 -58.48 14.27
C PRO A 187 30.25 -58.58 13.62
N VAL A 188 29.61 -59.73 13.67
CA VAL A 188 28.28 -59.98 13.17
C VAL A 188 27.23 -59.17 13.96
N ASN A 189 27.33 -59.11 15.28
CA ASN A 189 26.38 -58.36 16.12
C ASN A 189 26.46 -56.85 15.86
N PHE A 190 27.64 -56.31 15.62
CA PHE A 190 27.84 -54.91 15.21
C PHE A 190 27.10 -54.60 13.94
N TRP A 191 27.25 -55.45 12.89
CA TRP A 191 26.61 -55.24 11.62
C TRP A 191 25.08 -55.43 11.68
N LEU A 192 24.57 -56.33 12.52
CA LEU A 192 23.14 -56.48 12.77
C LEU A 192 22.52 -55.25 13.42
N ILE A 193 23.17 -54.61 14.36
CA ILE A 193 22.71 -53.37 15.00
C ILE A 193 22.71 -52.22 14.02
N CYS A 194 23.77 -52.06 13.23
CA CYS A 194 23.86 -51.04 12.18
C CYS A 194 22.75 -51.23 11.12
N LEU A 195 22.53 -52.47 10.67
CA LEU A 195 21.49 -52.82 9.70
C LEU A 195 20.09 -52.51 10.24
N GLY A 196 19.84 -52.89 11.51
CA GLY A 196 18.59 -52.59 12.22
C GLY A 196 18.29 -51.10 12.32
N GLY A 197 19.32 -50.30 12.63
CA GLY A 197 19.22 -48.86 12.70
C GLY A 197 18.87 -48.22 11.33
N ILE A 198 19.54 -48.69 10.27
CA ILE A 198 19.24 -48.24 8.89
C ILE A 198 17.81 -48.61 8.48
N VAL A 199 17.39 -49.84 8.72
CA VAL A 199 16.03 -50.32 8.39
C VAL A 199 14.99 -49.49 9.14
N MET A 200 15.20 -49.23 10.44
CA MET A 200 14.30 -48.37 11.23
C MET A 200 14.27 -46.92 10.71
N GLY A 201 15.40 -46.35 10.32
CA GLY A 201 15.44 -45.04 9.69
C GLY A 201 14.69 -44.98 8.34
N LEU A 202 14.81 -46.01 7.51
CA LEU A 202 14.07 -46.13 6.25
C LEU A 202 12.53 -46.26 6.49
N VAL A 203 12.11 -47.00 7.52
CA VAL A 203 10.70 -47.09 7.88
C VAL A 203 10.15 -45.75 8.31
N VAL A 204 10.83 -45.03 9.18
CA VAL A 204 10.44 -43.67 9.62
C VAL A 204 10.37 -42.71 8.42
N MET A 205 11.37 -42.77 7.54
CA MET A 205 11.39 -41.97 6.32
C MET A 205 10.21 -42.28 5.38
N SER A 206 9.83 -43.56 5.27
CA SER A 206 8.67 -44.01 4.47
C SER A 206 7.35 -43.52 5.05
N LEU A 207 7.21 -43.50 6.38
CA LEU A 207 6.01 -42.99 7.07
C LEU A 207 5.86 -41.47 6.87
N LEU A 208 6.96 -40.72 7.02
CA LEU A 208 6.96 -39.26 6.80
C LEU A 208 6.63 -38.90 5.35
N LYS A 209 7.08 -39.71 4.38
CA LYS A 209 6.78 -39.49 2.96
C LYS A 209 5.31 -39.75 2.61
N LYS A 210 4.60 -40.53 3.39
CA LYS A 210 3.18 -40.88 3.17
C LYS A 210 2.24 -39.78 3.69
N GLU A 211 2.70 -38.95 4.63
CA GLU A 211 1.93 -37.86 5.23
C GLU A 211 2.17 -36.51 4.53
N SER A 212 3.10 -36.41 3.60
CA SER A 212 3.42 -35.22 2.80
C SER A 212 2.87 -35.31 1.38
#